data_717d89009892bb1747c944d2d470dba6
#
_entry.id   717d89009892bb1747c944d2d470dba6
#
_cell.length_a   1.000
_cell.length_b   1.000
_cell.length_c   1.000
_cell.angle_alpha   90.00
_cell.angle_beta   90.00
_cell.angle_gamma   90.00
#
_symmetry.space_group_name_H-M   'P 1'
#
loop_
_entity.id
_entity.type
_entity.pdbx_description
1 polymer ?
#
loop_
_entity_poly.entity_id
_entity_poly.type
_entity_poly.pdbx_seq_one_letter_code
_entity_poly.pdbx_strand_id
1 'polypeptide(L)'
;MAHFVPVPGHAAVAHLSARPLSPVMSALPPQDMQVLRCGGLDSRLLVSVLGSLQPADLLHSVEGRIRAVAAAMPCQGVLLASTALWVHVGGPPPDILEICLPGGRRSRLSYLVTRRGRLPRCDTTVIDGVTCATIARAAVDIARLGPPVDAVQAIMTARDHDVSRVHLLLTLNHCRGAASRGCPRAQRIIEAVIPKAS
;
A
#
# COMPACT_ATOMS: atom_id res chain seq x y z
N MET A 1 -48.28 1.66 -39.52
CA MET A 1 -47.27 2.75 -39.57
C MET A 1 -46.71 2.93 -38.19
N ALA A 2 -45.48 2.43 -37.95
CA ALA A 2 -44.81 2.58 -36.66
C ALA A 2 -44.16 3.99 -36.60
N HIS A 3 -44.57 4.80 -35.63
CA HIS A 3 -43.98 6.10 -35.38
C HIS A 3 -42.59 5.89 -34.77
N PHE A 4 -41.56 6.19 -35.55
CA PHE A 4 -40.17 6.28 -35.06
C PHE A 4 -40.02 7.60 -34.28
N VAL A 5 -39.88 7.47 -32.96
CA VAL A 5 -39.55 8.61 -32.08
C VAL A 5 -38.02 8.70 -32.03
N PRO A 6 -37.40 9.79 -32.57
CA PRO A 6 -35.95 9.95 -32.50
C PRO A 6 -35.52 10.16 -31.05
N VAL A 7 -34.63 9.29 -30.53
CA VAL A 7 -34.02 9.44 -29.24
C VAL A 7 -32.98 10.58 -29.33
N PRO A 8 -33.00 11.58 -28.45
CA PRO A 8 -32.01 12.64 -28.43
C PRO A 8 -30.57 12.10 -28.37
N GLY A 9 -29.66 12.64 -29.18
CA GLY A 9 -28.32 12.08 -29.34
C GLY A 9 -27.52 11.91 -28.03
N HIS A 10 -27.75 12.77 -27.01
CA HIS A 10 -27.15 12.60 -25.70
C HIS A 10 -27.66 11.39 -24.92
N ALA A 11 -28.90 10.95 -25.15
CA ALA A 11 -29.43 9.71 -24.54
C ALA A 11 -28.84 8.46 -25.20
N ALA A 12 -28.52 8.53 -26.50
CA ALA A 12 -27.86 7.44 -27.20
C ALA A 12 -26.38 7.29 -26.74
N VAL A 13 -25.71 8.40 -26.44
CA VAL A 13 -24.32 8.38 -25.94
C VAL A 13 -24.22 7.95 -24.48
N ALA A 14 -25.29 8.15 -23.68
CA ALA A 14 -25.31 7.71 -22.28
C ALA A 14 -25.15 6.17 -22.11
N HIS A 15 -25.54 5.39 -23.10
CA HIS A 15 -25.31 3.95 -23.12
C HIS A 15 -23.84 3.59 -23.40
N LEU A 16 -23.07 4.50 -23.99
CA LEU A 16 -21.64 4.33 -24.27
C LEU A 16 -20.78 4.90 -23.14
N SER A 17 -21.37 5.59 -22.15
CA SER A 17 -20.66 5.99 -20.94
C SER A 17 -20.22 4.72 -20.22
N ALA A 18 -18.92 4.49 -20.19
CA ALA A 18 -18.34 3.36 -19.46
C ALA A 18 -18.87 3.41 -18.02
N ARG A 19 -19.70 2.45 -17.63
CA ARG A 19 -19.99 2.25 -16.21
C ARG A 19 -18.66 2.06 -15.53
N PRO A 20 -18.36 2.77 -14.43
CA PRO A 20 -17.18 2.47 -13.67
C PRO A 20 -17.26 1.01 -13.24
N LEU A 21 -16.47 0.17 -13.90
CA LEU A 21 -16.35 -1.23 -13.53
C LEU A 21 -15.62 -1.24 -12.18
N SER A 22 -16.30 -1.66 -11.13
CA SER A 22 -15.60 -1.98 -9.88
C SER A 22 -14.72 -3.18 -10.18
N PRO A 23 -13.38 -3.03 -10.11
CA PRO A 23 -12.49 -4.14 -10.41
C PRO A 23 -12.74 -5.26 -9.40
N VAL A 24 -13.07 -6.45 -9.89
CA VAL A 24 -13.17 -7.65 -9.06
C VAL A 24 -11.77 -8.20 -8.88
N MET A 25 -11.20 -8.03 -7.71
CA MET A 25 -9.89 -8.58 -7.33
C MET A 25 -10.08 -10.05 -6.95
N SER A 26 -10.32 -10.91 -7.93
CA SER A 26 -10.38 -12.36 -7.75
C SER A 26 -9.24 -13.03 -8.50
N ALA A 27 -8.78 -14.17 -7.98
CA ALA A 27 -7.82 -14.99 -8.71
C ALA A 27 -8.45 -15.42 -10.05
N LEU A 28 -7.67 -15.28 -11.12
CA LEU A 28 -8.10 -15.76 -12.44
C LEU A 28 -8.30 -17.27 -12.42
N PRO A 29 -9.36 -17.79 -13.09
CA PRO A 29 -9.53 -19.21 -13.26
C PRO A 29 -8.29 -19.85 -13.89
N PRO A 30 -7.93 -21.10 -13.53
CA PRO A 30 -6.73 -21.76 -14.06
C PRO A 30 -6.68 -21.82 -15.59
N GLN A 31 -7.82 -21.89 -16.25
CA GLN A 31 -7.95 -21.89 -17.72
C GLN A 31 -7.51 -20.57 -18.32
N ASP A 32 -7.97 -19.43 -17.76
CA ASP A 32 -7.61 -18.10 -18.23
C ASP A 32 -6.11 -17.82 -17.99
N MET A 33 -5.58 -18.28 -16.84
CA MET A 33 -4.15 -18.24 -16.56
C MET A 33 -3.32 -19.01 -17.57
N GLN A 34 -3.81 -20.16 -18.03
CA GLN A 34 -3.12 -20.96 -19.04
C GLN A 34 -3.07 -20.23 -20.39
N VAL A 35 -4.18 -19.59 -20.80
CA VAL A 35 -4.22 -18.77 -22.01
C VAL A 35 -3.21 -17.61 -21.96
N LEU A 36 -3.15 -16.90 -20.83
CA LEU A 36 -2.19 -15.80 -20.65
C LEU A 36 -0.74 -16.27 -20.71
N ARG A 37 -0.42 -17.43 -20.11
CA ARG A 37 0.92 -18.03 -20.16
C ARG A 37 1.32 -18.45 -21.57
N CYS A 38 0.41 -19.08 -22.32
CA CYS A 38 0.66 -19.46 -23.70
C CYS A 38 0.98 -18.25 -24.59
N GLY A 39 0.37 -17.11 -24.33
CA GLY A 39 0.65 -15.87 -25.06
C GLY A 39 1.87 -15.09 -24.56
N GLY A 40 2.52 -15.51 -23.46
CA GLY A 40 3.58 -14.75 -22.80
C GLY A 40 3.10 -13.39 -22.25
N LEU A 41 1.78 -13.27 -22.01
CA LEU A 41 1.15 -12.03 -21.56
C LEU A 41 1.10 -11.93 -20.04
N ASP A 42 1.22 -13.04 -19.33
CA ASP A 42 1.19 -13.09 -17.86
C ASP A 42 2.21 -12.15 -17.23
N SER A 43 3.46 -12.17 -17.70
CA SER A 43 4.53 -11.31 -17.19
C SER A 43 4.35 -9.81 -17.51
N ARG A 44 3.50 -9.47 -18.48
CA ARG A 44 3.20 -8.09 -18.88
C ARG A 44 1.96 -7.52 -18.21
N LEU A 45 0.96 -8.38 -17.99
CA LEU A 45 -0.35 -7.97 -17.50
C LEU A 45 -0.54 -8.22 -16.01
N LEU A 46 0.27 -9.12 -15.44
CA LEU A 46 0.10 -9.54 -14.05
C LEU A 46 1.35 -9.23 -13.23
N VAL A 47 1.13 -8.81 -12.01
CA VAL A 47 2.16 -8.55 -10.99
C VAL A 47 1.88 -9.41 -9.78
N SER A 48 2.90 -10.09 -9.27
CA SER A 48 2.77 -10.86 -8.03
C SER A 48 2.81 -9.92 -6.82
N VAL A 49 1.75 -9.94 -6.03
CA VAL A 49 1.64 -9.23 -4.75
C VAL A 49 1.42 -10.26 -3.66
N LEU A 50 2.39 -10.44 -2.77
CA LEU A 50 2.33 -11.41 -1.66
C LEU A 50 1.92 -12.83 -2.12
N GLY A 51 2.39 -13.26 -3.28
CA GLY A 51 2.11 -14.56 -3.87
C GLY A 51 0.80 -14.67 -4.66
N SER A 52 -0.02 -13.62 -4.69
CA SER A 52 -1.20 -13.52 -5.55
C SER A 52 -0.90 -12.74 -6.81
N LEU A 53 -1.34 -13.23 -7.97
CA LEU A 53 -1.22 -12.51 -9.23
C LEU A 53 -2.36 -11.50 -9.34
N GLN A 54 -2.00 -10.25 -9.59
CA GLN A 54 -2.91 -9.12 -9.70
C GLN A 54 -2.74 -8.43 -11.05
N PRO A 55 -3.81 -7.94 -11.70
CA PRO A 55 -3.68 -7.13 -12.90
C PRO A 55 -2.84 -5.87 -12.62
N ALA A 56 -1.83 -5.63 -13.48
CA ALA A 56 -0.88 -4.54 -13.27
C ALA A 56 -1.54 -3.15 -13.29
N ASP A 57 -2.54 -2.97 -14.15
CA ASP A 57 -3.29 -1.73 -14.28
C ASP A 57 -4.06 -1.34 -13.00
N LEU A 58 -4.55 -2.32 -12.25
CA LEU A 58 -5.24 -2.07 -10.98
C LEU A 58 -4.31 -1.57 -9.88
N LEU A 59 -3.00 -1.83 -9.99
CA LEU A 59 -2.01 -1.43 -8.99
C LEU A 59 -1.51 0.01 -9.15
N HIS A 60 -1.96 0.73 -10.18
CA HIS A 60 -1.63 2.15 -10.34
C HIS A 60 -2.31 3.03 -9.30
N SER A 61 -3.49 2.66 -8.81
CA SER A 61 -4.21 3.41 -7.78
C SER A 61 -3.90 2.91 -6.36
N VAL A 62 -4.06 3.80 -5.38
CA VAL A 62 -3.94 3.47 -3.95
C VAL A 62 -4.98 2.43 -3.56
N GLU A 63 -6.21 2.58 -4.07
CA GLU A 63 -7.34 1.69 -3.82
C GLU A 63 -7.07 0.28 -4.39
N GLY A 64 -6.48 0.19 -5.57
CA GLY A 64 -6.10 -1.10 -6.16
C GLY A 64 -5.02 -1.80 -5.35
N ARG A 65 -3.99 -1.07 -4.93
CA ARG A 65 -2.91 -1.61 -4.11
C ARG A 65 -3.40 -2.10 -2.74
N ILE A 66 -4.26 -1.31 -2.07
CA ILE A 66 -4.77 -1.72 -0.76
C ILE A 66 -5.66 -2.95 -0.85
N ARG A 67 -6.48 -3.09 -1.90
CA ARG A 67 -7.29 -4.29 -2.15
C ARG A 67 -6.43 -5.51 -2.38
N ALA A 68 -5.36 -5.39 -3.17
CA ALA A 68 -4.41 -6.47 -3.43
C ALA A 68 -3.78 -6.99 -2.13
N VAL A 69 -3.39 -6.08 -1.23
CA VAL A 69 -2.83 -6.46 0.09
C VAL A 69 -3.90 -7.00 1.02
N ALA A 70 -5.10 -6.38 1.04
CA ALA A 70 -6.19 -6.81 1.92
C ALA A 70 -6.61 -8.27 1.67
N ALA A 71 -6.56 -8.72 0.41
CA ALA A 71 -6.84 -10.11 0.03
C ALA A 71 -5.85 -11.11 0.67
N ALA A 72 -4.61 -10.67 0.98
CA ALA A 72 -3.59 -11.49 1.64
C ALA A 72 -3.62 -11.38 3.17
N MET A 73 -4.42 -10.49 3.76
CA MET A 73 -4.50 -10.31 5.21
C MET A 73 -5.29 -11.46 5.86
N PRO A 74 -4.73 -12.16 6.84
CA PRO A 74 -5.41 -13.26 7.52
C PRO A 74 -6.51 -12.79 8.50
N CYS A 75 -6.50 -11.51 8.87
CA CYS A 75 -7.44 -10.90 9.81
C CYS A 75 -7.30 -9.37 9.79
N GLN A 76 -8.21 -8.69 10.46
CA GLN A 76 -8.12 -7.24 10.63
C GLN A 76 -6.84 -6.83 11.38
N GLY A 77 -6.13 -5.85 10.84
CA GLY A 77 -4.90 -5.30 11.38
C GLY A 77 -4.58 -3.95 10.75
N VAL A 78 -3.48 -3.35 11.18
CA VAL A 78 -2.97 -2.10 10.62
C VAL A 78 -1.78 -2.42 9.74
N LEU A 79 -1.81 -2.05 8.47
CA LEU A 79 -0.68 -2.16 7.56
C LEU A 79 0.46 -1.24 8.01
N LEU A 80 1.69 -1.74 7.97
CA LEU A 80 2.87 -1.05 8.49
C LEU A 80 4.03 -1.04 7.49
N ALA A 81 5.02 -0.20 7.79
CA ALA A 81 6.36 -0.19 7.18
C ALA A 81 6.33 -0.30 5.64
N SER A 82 7.05 -1.26 5.05
CA SER A 82 7.17 -1.40 3.60
C SER A 82 5.84 -1.63 2.91
N THR A 83 4.96 -2.42 3.50
CA THR A 83 3.61 -2.67 2.95
C THR A 83 2.77 -1.40 2.92
N ALA A 84 2.75 -0.64 4.02
CA ALA A 84 2.01 0.62 4.07
C ALA A 84 2.59 1.66 3.11
N LEU A 85 3.92 1.79 3.05
CA LEU A 85 4.58 2.71 2.13
C LEU A 85 4.23 2.38 0.68
N TRP A 86 4.31 1.10 0.30
CA TRP A 86 3.94 0.65 -1.04
C TRP A 86 2.48 0.95 -1.39
N VAL A 87 1.55 0.77 -0.44
CA VAL A 87 0.13 1.11 -0.67
C VAL A 87 -0.02 2.58 -1.05
N HIS A 88 0.68 3.48 -0.37
CA HIS A 88 0.57 4.91 -0.64
C HIS A 88 1.28 5.33 -1.94
N VAL A 89 2.51 4.86 -2.14
CA VAL A 89 3.40 5.44 -3.18
C VAL A 89 3.60 4.53 -4.40
N GLY A 90 3.29 3.24 -4.29
CA GLY A 90 3.54 2.27 -5.36
C GLY A 90 5.00 1.82 -5.41
N GLY A 91 5.46 1.49 -6.62
CA GLY A 91 6.76 0.88 -6.84
C GLY A 91 6.75 -0.64 -6.80
N PRO A 92 7.88 -1.31 -6.56
CA PRO A 92 7.94 -2.76 -6.46
C PRO A 92 7.05 -3.28 -5.32
N PRO A 93 6.21 -4.31 -5.57
CA PRO A 93 5.36 -4.89 -4.53
C PRO A 93 6.19 -5.47 -3.40
N PRO A 94 5.69 -5.44 -2.15
CA PRO A 94 6.37 -6.07 -1.03
C PRO A 94 6.27 -7.59 -1.11
N ASP A 95 7.37 -8.28 -0.78
CA ASP A 95 7.39 -9.74 -0.63
C ASP A 95 6.83 -10.19 0.72
N ILE A 96 6.77 -9.28 1.69
CA ILE A 96 6.37 -9.53 3.07
C ILE A 96 5.26 -8.57 3.47
N LEU A 97 4.19 -9.13 4.02
CA LEU A 97 3.11 -8.37 4.62
C LEU A 97 3.49 -7.95 6.05
N GLU A 98 3.68 -6.67 6.28
CA GLU A 98 3.96 -6.12 7.62
C GLU A 98 2.70 -5.52 8.23
N ILE A 99 2.24 -6.08 9.34
CA ILE A 99 1.03 -5.64 10.03
C ILE A 99 1.19 -5.56 11.54
N CYS A 100 0.39 -4.69 12.15
CA CYS A 100 0.13 -4.71 13.59
C CYS A 100 -1.21 -5.38 13.84
N LEU A 101 -1.20 -6.47 14.61
CA LEU A 101 -2.42 -7.18 14.98
C LEU A 101 -2.92 -6.74 16.35
N PRO A 102 -4.25 -6.67 16.55
CA PRO A 102 -4.84 -6.47 17.86
C PRO A 102 -4.35 -7.52 18.86
N GLY A 103 -4.03 -7.07 20.08
CA GLY A 103 -3.55 -7.97 21.13
C GLY A 103 -2.13 -8.52 20.94
N GLY A 104 -1.37 -8.02 19.96
CA GLY A 104 0.04 -8.40 19.75
C GLY A 104 0.24 -9.85 19.35
N ARG A 105 -0.74 -10.47 18.72
CA ARG A 105 -0.67 -11.85 18.22
C ARG A 105 0.49 -12.00 17.23
N ARG A 106 1.12 -13.18 17.23
CA ARG A 106 2.11 -13.57 16.23
C ARG A 106 1.47 -14.50 15.22
N SER A 107 1.84 -14.35 13.96
CA SER A 107 1.51 -15.31 12.91
C SER A 107 2.72 -16.21 12.63
N ARG A 108 2.44 -17.43 12.15
CA ARG A 108 3.46 -18.38 11.67
C ARG A 108 3.56 -18.40 10.15
N LEU A 109 2.82 -17.54 9.45
CA LEU A 109 2.85 -17.46 8.00
C LEU A 109 4.18 -16.82 7.57
N SER A 110 4.89 -17.44 6.64
CA SER A 110 6.24 -17.03 6.21
C SER A 110 6.26 -15.66 5.54
N TYR A 111 5.16 -15.29 4.88
CA TYR A 111 5.01 -13.98 4.21
C TYR A 111 4.51 -12.87 5.15
N LEU A 112 4.31 -13.15 6.44
CA LEU A 112 3.70 -12.22 7.37
C LEU A 112 4.62 -11.88 8.54
N VAL A 113 4.97 -10.62 8.66
CA VAL A 113 5.67 -10.07 9.83
C VAL A 113 4.68 -9.28 10.69
N THR A 114 4.48 -9.75 11.92
CA THR A 114 3.64 -9.06 12.89
C THR A 114 4.47 -8.19 13.82
N ARG A 115 4.11 -6.93 13.93
CA ARG A 115 4.72 -6.00 14.88
C ARG A 115 3.78 -5.74 16.05
N ARG A 116 4.35 -5.52 17.23
CA ARG A 116 3.62 -5.14 18.43
C ARG A 116 3.67 -3.62 18.61
N GLY A 117 2.58 -3.06 19.04
CA GLY A 117 2.51 -1.64 19.36
C GLY A 117 1.10 -1.08 19.16
N ARG A 118 0.85 0.03 19.81
CA ARG A 118 -0.36 0.82 19.57
C ARG A 118 0.04 2.01 18.72
N LEU A 119 -0.61 2.18 17.59
CA LEU A 119 -0.42 3.34 16.74
C LEU A 119 -1.40 4.43 17.16
N PRO A 120 -0.94 5.68 17.34
CA PRO A 120 -1.85 6.82 17.48
C PRO A 120 -2.71 6.99 16.23
N ARG A 121 -3.89 7.55 16.38
CA ARG A 121 -4.79 7.82 15.24
C ARG A 121 -4.17 8.75 14.20
N CYS A 122 -3.33 9.70 14.63
CA CYS A 122 -2.62 10.61 13.73
C CYS A 122 -1.58 9.92 12.85
N ASP A 123 -1.13 8.73 13.22
CA ASP A 123 -0.17 7.92 12.46
C ASP A 123 -0.85 6.89 11.55
N THR A 124 -2.17 6.89 11.46
CA THR A 124 -2.95 5.94 10.66
C THR A 124 -3.99 6.63 9.81
N THR A 125 -4.35 6.01 8.69
CA THR A 125 -5.44 6.39 7.82
C THR A 125 -6.26 5.17 7.45
N VAL A 126 -7.49 5.36 7.00
CA VAL A 126 -8.35 4.28 6.50
C VAL A 126 -8.52 4.47 5.01
N ILE A 127 -8.19 3.45 4.23
CA ILE A 127 -8.30 3.43 2.78
C ILE A 127 -9.13 2.18 2.44
N ASP A 128 -10.25 2.36 1.75
CA ASP A 128 -11.16 1.27 1.36
C ASP A 128 -11.50 0.30 2.52
N GLY A 129 -11.75 0.85 3.72
CA GLY A 129 -12.06 0.08 4.93
C GLY A 129 -10.87 -0.58 5.63
N VAL A 130 -9.66 -0.50 5.08
CA VAL A 130 -8.44 -1.07 5.66
C VAL A 130 -7.64 0.03 6.36
N THR A 131 -7.24 -0.22 7.60
CA THR A 131 -6.39 0.70 8.35
C THR A 131 -4.93 0.54 7.93
N CYS A 132 -4.30 1.65 7.54
CA CYS A 132 -2.94 1.72 7.06
C CYS A 132 -2.15 2.78 7.81
N ALA A 133 -0.87 2.57 8.07
CA ALA A 133 0.01 3.63 8.57
C ALA A 133 0.14 4.74 7.53
N THR A 134 0.26 5.99 7.98
CA THR A 134 0.56 7.13 7.10
C THR A 134 1.94 6.98 6.46
N ILE A 135 2.22 7.73 5.37
CA ILE A 135 3.55 7.75 4.72
C ILE A 135 4.64 8.08 5.75
N ALA A 136 4.41 9.11 6.59
CA ALA A 136 5.36 9.50 7.63
C ALA A 136 5.64 8.34 8.59
N ARG A 137 4.60 7.65 9.06
CA ARG A 137 4.74 6.54 9.98
C ARG A 137 5.42 5.33 9.33
N ALA A 138 5.05 4.99 8.13
CA ALA A 138 5.65 3.90 7.37
C ALA A 138 7.15 4.14 7.15
N ALA A 139 7.52 5.33 6.70
CA ALA A 139 8.92 5.71 6.50
C ALA A 139 9.74 5.69 7.80
N VAL A 140 9.18 6.20 8.90
CA VAL A 140 9.82 6.16 10.22
C VAL A 140 10.02 4.72 10.68
N ASP A 141 9.06 3.82 10.50
CA ASP A 141 9.18 2.41 10.91
C ASP A 141 10.25 1.68 10.09
N ILE A 142 10.37 1.96 8.78
CA ILE A 142 11.44 1.43 7.92
C ILE A 142 12.80 2.02 8.36
N ALA A 143 12.89 3.32 8.60
CA ALA A 143 14.12 3.98 9.02
C ALA A 143 14.65 3.44 10.35
N ARG A 144 13.76 3.04 11.24
CA ARG A 144 14.12 2.47 12.56
C ARG A 144 14.62 1.02 12.45
N LEU A 145 13.98 0.19 11.65
CA LEU A 145 14.08 -1.26 11.74
C LEU A 145 14.51 -1.94 10.43
N GLY A 146 14.41 -1.26 9.30
CA GLY A 146 14.75 -1.78 7.98
C GLY A 146 16.27 -1.79 7.70
N PRO A 147 16.67 -2.42 6.60
CA PRO A 147 18.03 -2.32 6.07
C PRO A 147 18.47 -0.86 5.86
N PRO A 148 19.76 -0.55 5.87
CA PRO A 148 20.25 0.84 5.74
C PRO A 148 19.80 1.54 4.44
N VAL A 149 19.83 0.84 3.32
CA VAL A 149 19.43 1.39 2.02
C VAL A 149 17.95 1.71 2.03
N ASP A 150 17.11 0.77 2.46
CA ASP A 150 15.66 0.94 2.51
C ASP A 150 15.28 2.07 3.48
N ALA A 151 16.01 2.20 4.59
CA ALA A 151 15.80 3.26 5.57
C ALA A 151 16.00 4.66 4.98
N VAL A 152 17.07 4.85 4.21
CA VAL A 152 17.35 6.13 3.53
C VAL A 152 16.31 6.36 2.43
N GLN A 153 16.06 5.34 1.61
CA GLN A 153 15.08 5.42 0.51
C GLN A 153 13.67 5.77 1.03
N ALA A 154 13.23 5.18 2.13
CA ALA A 154 11.92 5.47 2.71
C ALA A 154 11.78 6.93 3.17
N ILE A 155 12.83 7.52 3.76
CA ILE A 155 12.82 8.93 4.16
C ILE A 155 12.85 9.85 2.93
N MET A 156 13.62 9.51 1.90
CA MET A 156 13.61 10.25 0.63
C MET A 156 12.23 10.19 -0.03
N THR A 157 11.63 9.01 -0.11
CA THR A 157 10.27 8.83 -0.64
C THR A 157 9.24 9.64 0.15
N ALA A 158 9.31 9.65 1.48
CA ALA A 158 8.42 10.47 2.29
C ALA A 158 8.57 11.96 1.99
N ARG A 159 9.81 12.45 1.86
CA ARG A 159 10.10 13.84 1.46
C ARG A 159 9.50 14.17 0.09
N ASP A 160 9.66 13.29 -0.88
CA ASP A 160 9.19 13.47 -2.26
C ASP A 160 7.64 13.43 -2.35
N HIS A 161 6.99 12.96 -1.27
CA HIS A 161 5.54 13.02 -1.06
C HIS A 161 5.14 14.08 -0.02
N ASP A 162 5.87 15.18 0.06
CA ASP A 162 5.58 16.38 0.87
C ASP A 162 5.54 16.14 2.40
N VAL A 163 6.14 15.05 2.88
CA VAL A 163 6.27 14.84 4.33
C VAL A 163 7.44 15.66 4.87
N SER A 164 7.14 16.69 5.63
CA SER A 164 8.16 17.57 6.20
C SER A 164 9.04 16.86 7.24
N ARG A 165 10.26 17.38 7.41
CA ARG A 165 11.17 16.95 8.49
C ARG A 165 10.51 16.99 9.87
N VAL A 166 9.77 18.06 10.15
CA VAL A 166 9.07 18.24 11.44
C VAL A 166 8.06 17.14 11.66
N HIS A 167 7.28 16.81 10.62
CA HIS A 167 6.29 15.73 10.69
C HIS A 167 6.95 14.37 10.95
N LEU A 168 8.08 14.07 10.28
CA LEU A 168 8.81 12.82 10.52
C LEU A 168 9.35 12.74 11.96
N LEU A 169 9.90 13.83 12.50
CA LEU A 169 10.40 13.87 13.89
C LEU A 169 9.27 13.79 14.92
N LEU A 170 8.11 14.41 14.66
CA LEU A 170 6.92 14.26 15.51
C LEU A 170 6.42 12.81 15.50
N THR A 171 6.34 12.20 14.32
CA THR A 171 5.97 10.78 14.18
C THR A 171 6.96 9.86 14.90
N LEU A 172 8.26 10.17 14.85
CA LEU A 172 9.28 9.44 15.59
C LEU A 172 9.09 9.53 17.10
N ASN A 173 8.67 10.69 17.61
CA ASN A 173 8.38 10.90 19.04
C ASN A 173 7.15 10.10 19.53
N HIS A 174 6.26 9.66 18.63
CA HIS A 174 5.16 8.75 18.96
C HIS A 174 5.64 7.31 19.23
N CYS A 175 6.88 6.97 18.84
CA CYS A 175 7.44 5.64 19.03
C CYS A 175 7.97 5.49 20.48
N ARG A 176 7.12 4.94 21.37
CA ARG A 176 7.44 4.78 22.80
C ARG A 176 7.52 3.30 23.22
N GLY A 177 8.17 3.05 24.35
CA GLY A 177 8.32 1.70 24.91
C GLY A 177 9.06 0.76 23.96
N ALA A 178 8.53 -0.43 23.69
CA ALA A 178 9.13 -1.39 22.76
C ALA A 178 9.28 -0.82 21.33
N ALA A 179 8.45 0.15 20.96
CA ALA A 179 8.53 0.84 19.69
C ALA A 179 9.64 1.91 19.63
N SER A 180 10.35 2.19 20.70
CA SER A 180 11.48 3.15 20.70
C SER A 180 12.78 2.58 20.09
N ARG A 181 12.84 1.26 19.87
CA ARG A 181 13.99 0.61 19.23
C ARG A 181 14.28 1.25 17.87
N GLY A 182 15.55 1.64 17.66
CA GLY A 182 16.01 2.24 16.41
C GLY A 182 15.69 3.72 16.22
N CYS A 183 15.04 4.40 17.19
CA CYS A 183 14.73 5.82 17.09
C CYS A 183 15.98 6.70 16.90
N PRO A 184 17.11 6.50 17.62
CA PRO A 184 18.31 7.31 17.39
C PRO A 184 18.89 7.16 15.99
N ARG A 185 18.77 5.96 15.41
CA ARG A 185 19.16 5.70 14.02
C ARG A 185 18.25 6.44 13.03
N ALA A 186 16.94 6.31 13.18
CA ALA A 186 15.98 6.97 12.31
C ALA A 186 16.12 8.50 12.37
N GLN A 187 16.34 9.05 13.56
CA GLN A 187 16.58 10.48 13.72
C GLN A 187 17.79 10.94 12.91
N ARG A 188 18.92 10.26 13.01
CA ARG A 188 20.13 10.60 12.24
C ARG A 188 19.89 10.53 10.72
N ILE A 189 19.12 9.54 10.25
CA ILE A 189 18.79 9.42 8.84
C ILE A 189 17.89 10.58 8.40
N ILE A 190 16.85 10.91 9.16
CA ILE A 190 15.96 12.05 8.86
C ILE A 190 16.76 13.35 8.79
N GLU A 191 17.66 13.57 9.74
CA GLU A 191 18.49 14.77 9.82
C GLU A 191 19.50 14.89 8.68
N ALA A 192 20.03 13.76 8.21
CA ALA A 192 20.96 13.71 7.09
C ALA A 192 20.26 13.91 5.74
N VAL A 193 19.08 13.29 5.54
CA VAL A 193 18.35 13.33 4.27
C VAL A 193 17.57 14.63 4.09
N ILE A 194 17.05 15.20 5.18
CA ILE A 194 16.27 16.45 5.17
C ILE A 194 16.91 17.42 6.15
N PRO A 195 17.93 18.18 5.74
CA PRO A 195 18.58 19.16 6.61
C PRO A 195 17.60 20.25 7.06
N LYS A 196 17.93 20.97 8.14
CA LYS A 196 17.20 22.18 8.50
C LYS A 196 17.36 23.20 7.38
N ALA A 197 16.26 23.86 7.00
CA ALA A 197 16.37 25.09 6.25
C ALA A 197 17.17 26.10 7.09
N SER A 198 18.19 26.67 6.49
CA SER A 198 19.02 27.72 7.10
C SER A 198 18.22 29.00 7.26
#